data_11d2d1de9af5c26b83927abe76a8ac8a
#
_entry.id   11d2d1de9af5c26b83927abe76a8ac8a
#
_cell.length_a   1.000
_cell.length_b   1.000
_cell.length_c   1.000
_cell.angle_alpha   90.00
_cell.angle_beta   90.00
_cell.angle_gamma   90.00
#
_symmetry.space_group_name_H-M   'P 1'
#
loop_
_entity.id
_entity.type
_entity.pdbx_description
1 polymer ?
#
loop_
_entity_poly.entity_id
_entity_poly.type
_entity_poly.pdbx_seq_one_letter_code
_entity_poly.pdbx_strand_id
1 'polypeptide(L)'
;MKKSSYAWIFDVRLTSALVILVLVLSLGTAITSAPRAFSKPAEPAGEAALLDGYRHVEVASVSDAMEKISGQRIFMSHRMRPIFPAKFAGFAVTVKLKKEENHDPDALQGMLAAIDGGGANSVYVMVVDDGIDIAGMGGLMGTAMAARNFSGAVIDGGVRDTAYLQKIGFPVYALGVVPSTSVSHYRFAGANIPVVCDGVPVTARDIVVADADGVVVVPRAKAADVLALAEEMDFKEHSMYAYIEKLKSIEEAVKKFGRL
;
A
#
# COMPACT_ATOMS: atom_id res chain seq x y z
N MET A 1 -58.93 -0.23 -40.39
CA MET A 1 -60.35 -0.62 -40.32
C MET A 1 -60.73 -0.75 -38.87
N LYS A 2 -61.77 0.02 -38.50
CA LYS A 2 -62.78 -0.08 -37.42
C LYS A 2 -62.25 -0.20 -35.96
N LYS A 3 -62.35 0.87 -35.11
CA LYS A 3 -63.53 1.38 -34.37
C LYS A 3 -64.06 0.37 -33.38
N SER A 4 -64.18 0.63 -32.07
CA SER A 4 -65.18 1.48 -31.36
C SER A 4 -64.98 1.31 -29.87
N SER A 5 -64.72 2.33 -29.04
CA SER A 5 -65.68 3.05 -28.19
C SER A 5 -66.66 2.21 -27.38
N TYR A 6 -66.67 2.43 -26.05
CA TYR A 6 -67.81 2.94 -25.30
C TYR A 6 -67.42 3.18 -23.82
N ALA A 7 -67.67 4.45 -23.44
CA ALA A 7 -67.76 4.92 -22.05
C ALA A 7 -69.13 4.62 -21.47
N TRP A 8 -69.24 4.43 -20.13
CA TRP A 8 -70.42 4.76 -19.38
C TRP A 8 -70.07 5.29 -18.00
N ILE A 9 -70.51 6.49 -17.74
CA ILE A 9 -70.62 7.25 -16.50
C ILE A 9 -71.83 6.75 -15.73
N PHE A 10 -71.73 6.59 -14.41
CA PHE A 10 -72.85 6.91 -13.51
C PHE A 10 -72.33 7.26 -12.09
N ASP A 11 -72.72 8.43 -11.72
CA ASP A 11 -72.67 9.13 -10.45
C ASP A 11 -73.83 8.62 -9.55
N VAL A 12 -73.71 8.64 -8.23
CA VAL A 12 -74.71 9.06 -7.24
C VAL A 12 -74.27 8.77 -5.78
N ARG A 13 -73.89 9.79 -5.07
CA ARG A 13 -74.24 10.31 -3.73
C ARG A 13 -74.60 9.39 -2.55
N LEU A 14 -73.91 9.71 -1.45
CA LEU A 14 -74.30 9.88 -0.01
C LEU A 14 -75.25 8.88 0.66
N THR A 15 -74.76 8.29 1.75
CA THR A 15 -75.32 8.52 3.10
C THR A 15 -74.46 7.94 4.19
N SER A 16 -74.43 8.66 5.31
CA SER A 16 -73.68 8.46 6.54
C SER A 16 -74.12 7.20 7.34
N ALA A 17 -73.19 6.44 7.87
CA ALA A 17 -73.40 5.72 9.12
C ALA A 17 -72.05 5.48 9.82
N LEU A 18 -71.95 6.02 11.00
CA LEU A 18 -70.83 5.91 11.96
C LEU A 18 -70.86 4.50 12.56
N VAL A 19 -69.84 3.69 12.26
CA VAL A 19 -69.57 2.46 13.02
C VAL A 19 -68.12 2.50 13.46
N ILE A 20 -67.89 2.73 14.77
CA ILE A 20 -66.61 2.62 15.44
C ILE A 20 -66.24 1.15 15.50
N LEU A 21 -65.33 0.68 14.68
CA LEU A 21 -64.73 -0.63 14.82
C LEU A 21 -63.27 -0.44 15.28
N VAL A 22 -63.01 -0.75 16.53
CA VAL A 22 -61.65 -0.79 17.11
C VAL A 22 -60.91 -1.97 16.45
N LEU A 23 -60.07 -1.69 15.46
CA LEU A 23 -59.15 -2.65 14.90
C LEU A 23 -57.79 -2.48 15.59
N VAL A 24 -57.47 -3.45 16.46
CA VAL A 24 -56.13 -3.61 17.02
C VAL A 24 -55.20 -4.03 15.87
N LEU A 25 -54.47 -3.05 15.29
CA LEU A 25 -53.40 -3.36 14.36
C LEU A 25 -52.16 -3.80 15.16
N SER A 26 -51.92 -5.10 15.20
CA SER A 26 -50.62 -5.67 15.55
C SER A 26 -49.64 -5.35 14.44
N LEU A 27 -48.84 -4.28 14.61
CA LEU A 27 -47.68 -4.03 13.77
C LEU A 27 -46.63 -5.10 14.06
N GLY A 28 -46.62 -6.16 13.28
CA GLY A 28 -45.49 -7.06 13.17
C GLY A 28 -44.34 -6.35 12.45
N THR A 29 -43.38 -5.80 13.18
CA THR A 29 -42.11 -5.29 12.61
C THR A 29 -41.34 -6.49 12.13
N ALA A 30 -41.41 -6.80 10.84
CA ALA A 30 -40.45 -7.68 10.18
C ALA A 30 -39.07 -7.00 10.19
N ILE A 31 -38.25 -7.39 11.15
CA ILE A 31 -36.82 -7.00 11.15
C ILE A 31 -36.17 -7.78 10.01
N THR A 32 -36.14 -7.20 8.82
CA THR A 32 -35.25 -7.65 7.75
C THR A 32 -33.82 -7.31 8.15
N SER A 33 -33.09 -8.28 8.72
CA SER A 33 -31.64 -8.16 8.93
C SER A 33 -30.99 -8.13 7.55
N ALA A 34 -30.68 -6.93 7.07
CA ALA A 34 -29.76 -6.76 5.94
C ALA A 34 -28.44 -7.46 6.30
N PRO A 35 -27.81 -8.18 5.37
CA PRO A 35 -26.50 -8.77 5.62
C PRO A 35 -25.53 -7.63 5.99
N ARG A 36 -25.01 -7.73 7.22
CA ARG A 36 -24.00 -6.81 7.72
C ARG A 36 -22.79 -6.94 6.79
N ALA A 37 -22.56 -5.94 5.93
CA ALA A 37 -21.33 -5.84 5.18
C ALA A 37 -20.18 -5.93 6.19
N PHE A 38 -19.27 -6.88 6.01
CA PHE A 38 -18.03 -6.95 6.77
C PHE A 38 -17.27 -5.66 6.45
N SER A 39 -17.44 -4.64 7.25
CA SER A 39 -16.58 -3.47 7.22
C SER A 39 -15.20 -3.93 7.69
N LYS A 40 -14.20 -3.81 6.79
CA LYS A 40 -12.80 -3.97 7.12
C LYS A 40 -12.52 -3.16 8.41
N PRO A 41 -11.78 -3.71 9.39
CA PRO A 41 -11.40 -2.93 10.56
C PRO A 41 -10.79 -1.61 10.11
N ALA A 42 -11.32 -0.48 10.58
CA ALA A 42 -10.72 0.82 10.32
C ALA A 42 -9.29 0.80 10.89
N GLU A 43 -8.31 1.23 10.11
CA GLU A 43 -6.97 1.46 10.64
C GLU A 43 -7.07 2.42 11.83
N PRO A 44 -6.29 2.21 12.91
CA PRO A 44 -6.21 3.18 13.99
C PRO A 44 -5.87 4.55 13.38
N ALA A 45 -6.60 5.59 13.72
CA ALA A 45 -6.42 6.93 13.17
C ALA A 45 -4.95 7.40 13.20
N GLY A 46 -4.17 6.92 14.19
CA GLY A 46 -2.75 7.19 14.32
C GLY A 46 -1.88 6.53 13.23
N GLU A 47 -2.23 5.34 12.71
CA GLU A 47 -1.44 4.66 11.67
C GLU A 47 -1.65 5.31 10.30
N ALA A 48 -2.87 5.70 9.98
CA ALA A 48 -3.17 6.42 8.74
C ALA A 48 -2.43 7.76 8.68
N ALA A 49 -2.46 8.55 9.75
CA ALA A 49 -1.73 9.82 9.84
C ALA A 49 -0.21 9.63 9.75
N LEU A 50 0.32 8.58 10.40
CA LEU A 50 1.75 8.25 10.35
C LEU A 50 2.20 7.94 8.91
N LEU A 51 1.48 7.11 8.18
CA LEU A 51 1.81 6.80 6.78
C LEU A 51 1.62 8.00 5.87
N ASP A 52 0.62 8.83 6.14
CA ASP A 52 0.40 10.05 5.36
C ASP A 52 1.59 11.01 5.51
N GLY A 53 2.11 11.21 6.71
CA GLY A 53 3.34 11.96 6.94
C GLY A 53 4.52 11.41 6.12
N TYR A 54 4.77 10.10 6.17
CA TYR A 54 5.83 9.48 5.38
C TYR A 54 5.66 9.59 3.85
N ARG A 55 4.45 9.75 3.34
CA ARG A 55 4.21 9.99 1.91
C ARG A 55 4.57 11.41 1.47
N HIS A 56 4.62 12.36 2.42
CA HIS A 56 4.87 13.76 2.13
C HIS A 56 6.35 14.16 2.28
N VAL A 57 7.11 13.52 3.16
CA VAL A 57 8.54 13.80 3.34
C VAL A 57 9.40 13.06 2.31
N GLU A 58 10.53 13.62 1.92
CA GLU A 58 11.47 12.98 1.03
C GLU A 58 12.19 11.81 1.71
N VAL A 59 12.50 10.75 0.94
CA VAL A 59 13.18 9.56 1.47
C VAL A 59 14.58 9.90 1.98
N ALA A 60 15.24 10.89 1.38
CA ALA A 60 16.52 11.41 1.87
C ALA A 60 16.40 11.92 3.32
N SER A 61 15.39 12.75 3.62
CA SER A 61 15.14 13.26 4.97
C SER A 61 14.79 12.13 5.97
N VAL A 62 14.09 11.09 5.52
CA VAL A 62 13.82 9.89 6.35
C VAL A 62 15.12 9.13 6.64
N SER A 63 16.00 8.99 5.65
CA SER A 63 17.31 8.34 5.80
C SER A 63 18.17 9.07 6.83
N ASP A 64 18.27 10.39 6.73
CA ASP A 64 19.06 11.23 7.62
C ASP A 64 18.52 11.20 9.05
N ALA A 65 17.20 11.27 9.20
CA ALA A 65 16.55 11.13 10.51
C ALA A 65 16.81 9.76 11.13
N MET A 66 16.78 8.68 10.33
CA MET A 66 17.12 7.33 10.78
C MET A 66 18.57 7.23 11.26
N GLU A 67 19.52 7.76 10.48
CA GLU A 67 20.93 7.74 10.87
C GLU A 67 21.14 8.53 12.18
N LYS A 68 20.50 9.69 12.31
CA LYS A 68 20.60 10.53 13.52
C LYS A 68 20.02 9.88 14.78
N ILE A 69 18.89 9.16 14.65
CA ILE A 69 18.21 8.49 15.79
C ILE A 69 18.83 7.16 16.13
N SER A 70 19.31 6.39 15.15
CA SER A 70 19.77 5.02 15.35
C SER A 70 21.29 4.87 15.32
N GLY A 71 22.01 5.82 14.77
CA GLY A 71 23.43 5.70 14.47
C GLY A 71 23.71 4.73 13.31
N GLN A 72 22.70 4.30 12.57
CA GLN A 72 22.80 3.28 11.52
C GLN A 72 22.18 3.78 10.23
N ARG A 73 22.82 3.43 9.11
CA ARG A 73 22.27 3.65 7.77
C ARG A 73 21.35 2.49 7.41
N ILE A 74 20.06 2.74 7.33
CA ILE A 74 19.03 1.73 7.08
C ILE A 74 18.31 2.06 5.77
N PHE A 75 19.05 2.03 4.68
CA PHE A 75 18.54 2.16 3.31
C PHE A 75 19.09 1.04 2.43
N MET A 76 18.30 0.63 1.45
CA MET A 76 18.68 -0.38 0.47
C MET A 76 19.72 0.19 -0.49
N SER A 77 20.55 -0.66 -1.08
CA SER A 77 21.64 -0.22 -1.94
C SER A 77 21.11 0.48 -3.21
N HIS A 78 22.01 1.18 -3.89
CA HIS A 78 21.72 1.84 -5.17
C HIS A 78 21.27 0.86 -6.29
N ARG A 79 21.36 -0.44 -6.08
CA ARG A 79 20.85 -1.47 -7.00
C ARG A 79 19.34 -1.62 -6.92
N MET A 80 18.75 -1.32 -5.75
CA MET A 80 17.30 -1.34 -5.57
C MET A 80 16.67 -0.13 -6.26
N ARG A 81 16.07 -0.35 -7.44
CA ARG A 81 15.58 0.73 -8.30
C ARG A 81 14.09 0.62 -8.59
N PRO A 82 13.39 1.75 -8.73
CA PRO A 82 12.02 1.75 -9.18
C PRO A 82 11.93 1.29 -10.66
N ILE A 83 10.93 0.49 -10.97
CA ILE A 83 10.63 0.09 -12.36
C ILE A 83 10.12 1.30 -13.16
N PHE A 84 9.45 2.22 -12.49
CA PHE A 84 9.09 3.55 -13.00
C PHE A 84 9.01 4.51 -11.80
N PRO A 85 9.19 5.83 -12.01
CA PRO A 85 9.16 6.80 -10.92
C PRO A 85 7.86 6.71 -10.12
N ALA A 86 7.99 6.48 -8.83
CA ALA A 86 6.85 6.38 -7.90
C ALA A 86 7.32 6.67 -6.47
N LYS A 87 6.41 7.18 -5.65
CA LYS A 87 6.62 7.40 -4.21
C LYS A 87 5.53 6.68 -3.44
N PHE A 88 5.91 5.98 -2.38
CA PHE A 88 4.95 5.36 -1.47
C PHE A 88 5.50 5.22 -0.06
N ALA A 89 4.59 5.03 0.89
CA ALA A 89 4.89 4.52 2.22
C ALA A 89 3.84 3.49 2.63
N GLY A 90 4.26 2.47 3.38
CA GLY A 90 3.34 1.45 3.88
C GLY A 90 4.01 0.47 4.83
N PHE A 91 3.19 -0.43 5.39
CA PHE A 91 3.65 -1.45 6.34
C PHE A 91 4.16 -2.68 5.61
N ALA A 92 5.34 -3.16 6.00
CA ALA A 92 5.96 -4.34 5.41
C ALA A 92 5.12 -5.61 5.61
N VAL A 93 4.87 -6.32 4.52
CA VAL A 93 4.47 -7.74 4.46
C VAL A 93 5.67 -8.49 3.90
N THR A 94 6.45 -9.11 4.76
CA THR A 94 7.69 -9.79 4.36
C THR A 94 7.42 -11.17 3.83
N VAL A 95 8.15 -11.57 2.76
CA VAL A 95 8.09 -12.90 2.16
C VAL A 95 9.50 -13.35 1.80
N LYS A 96 9.80 -14.61 2.04
CA LYS A 96 11.06 -15.22 1.64
C LYS A 96 10.82 -16.43 0.72
N LEU A 97 11.57 -16.47 -0.39
CA LEU A 97 11.71 -17.62 -1.25
C LEU A 97 13.12 -18.18 -1.12
N LYS A 98 13.24 -19.49 -0.97
CA LYS A 98 14.51 -20.21 -1.01
C LYS A 98 14.68 -20.91 -2.36
N LYS A 99 15.90 -20.97 -2.85
CA LYS A 99 16.25 -21.71 -4.06
C LYS A 99 16.07 -23.20 -3.83
N GLU A 100 15.20 -23.83 -4.61
CA GLU A 100 14.91 -25.27 -4.52
C GLU A 100 14.23 -25.72 -5.82
N GLU A 101 14.96 -26.47 -6.66
CA GLU A 101 14.37 -27.09 -7.84
C GLU A 101 13.28 -28.09 -7.41
N ASN A 102 12.10 -27.97 -7.98
CA ASN A 102 10.96 -28.80 -7.59
C ASN A 102 9.91 -28.91 -8.71
N HIS A 103 8.99 -29.85 -8.54
CA HIS A 103 7.80 -30.03 -9.38
C HIS A 103 6.51 -29.95 -8.56
N ASP A 104 6.58 -29.37 -7.37
CA ASP A 104 5.46 -29.21 -6.47
C ASP A 104 4.61 -28.00 -6.91
N PRO A 105 3.34 -28.22 -7.33
CA PRO A 105 2.47 -27.13 -7.77
C PRO A 105 2.17 -26.12 -6.66
N ASP A 106 2.31 -26.51 -5.39
CA ASP A 106 2.02 -25.69 -4.22
C ASP A 106 3.28 -25.02 -3.63
N ALA A 107 4.45 -25.22 -4.26
CA ALA A 107 5.73 -24.71 -3.76
C ALA A 107 5.72 -23.21 -3.44
N LEU A 108 4.93 -22.42 -4.15
CA LEU A 108 4.84 -20.97 -4.02
C LEU A 108 3.49 -20.48 -3.43
N GLN A 109 2.62 -21.39 -2.99
CA GLN A 109 1.28 -21.06 -2.51
C GLN A 109 1.32 -20.04 -1.35
N GLY A 110 2.27 -20.15 -0.45
CA GLY A 110 2.40 -19.25 0.69
C GLY A 110 2.69 -17.79 0.33
N MET A 111 3.40 -17.54 -0.79
CA MET A 111 3.63 -16.16 -1.25
C MET A 111 2.34 -15.52 -1.78
N LEU A 112 1.45 -16.30 -2.41
CA LEU A 112 0.14 -15.83 -2.87
C LEU A 112 -0.77 -15.58 -1.67
N ALA A 113 -0.78 -16.49 -0.70
CA ALA A 113 -1.54 -16.33 0.55
C ALA A 113 -1.11 -15.07 1.34
N ALA A 114 0.18 -14.68 1.28
CA ALA A 114 0.66 -13.45 1.91
C ALA A 114 0.07 -12.19 1.24
N ILE A 115 -0.15 -12.20 -0.07
CA ILE A 115 -0.86 -11.12 -0.78
C ILE A 115 -2.33 -11.11 -0.35
N ASP A 116 -2.99 -12.26 -0.32
CA ASP A 116 -4.40 -12.37 0.07
C ASP A 116 -4.64 -12.02 1.54
N GLY A 117 -3.70 -12.29 2.42
CA GLY A 117 -3.71 -11.90 3.83
C GLY A 117 -3.38 -10.42 4.09
N GLY A 118 -2.72 -9.75 3.15
CA GLY A 118 -2.39 -8.34 3.23
C GLY A 118 -3.58 -7.43 2.91
N GLY A 119 -3.37 -6.13 3.03
CA GLY A 119 -4.43 -5.16 2.79
C GLY A 119 -3.91 -3.78 2.42
N ALA A 120 -4.81 -2.79 2.50
CA ALA A 120 -4.46 -1.41 2.19
C ALA A 120 -3.25 -0.94 2.99
N ASN A 121 -2.44 -0.10 2.35
CA ASN A 121 -1.22 0.45 2.92
C ASN A 121 -0.12 -0.60 3.23
N SER A 122 -0.24 -1.84 2.73
CA SER A 122 0.85 -2.81 2.80
C SER A 122 1.89 -2.54 1.71
N VAL A 123 3.16 -2.82 2.03
CA VAL A 123 4.26 -2.95 1.06
C VAL A 123 4.73 -4.39 1.08
N TYR A 124 4.69 -5.04 -0.07
CA TYR A 124 5.14 -6.41 -0.23
C TYR A 124 6.67 -6.43 -0.34
N VAL A 125 7.35 -6.95 0.66
CA VAL A 125 8.82 -7.04 0.71
C VAL A 125 9.23 -8.49 0.50
N MET A 126 9.74 -8.82 -0.68
CA MET A 126 10.13 -10.18 -1.03
C MET A 126 11.63 -10.32 -1.15
N VAL A 127 12.19 -11.34 -0.52
CA VAL A 127 13.58 -11.76 -0.67
C VAL A 127 13.63 -13.07 -1.43
N VAL A 128 14.37 -13.10 -2.54
CA VAL A 128 14.60 -14.28 -3.38
C VAL A 128 16.06 -14.70 -3.24
N ASP A 129 16.33 -15.81 -2.58
CA ASP A 129 17.71 -16.28 -2.34
C ASP A 129 18.44 -16.45 -3.69
N ASP A 130 19.59 -15.78 -3.90
CA ASP A 130 20.35 -15.77 -5.17
C ASP A 130 19.50 -15.39 -6.38
N GLY A 131 18.50 -14.53 -6.19
CA GLY A 131 17.44 -14.29 -7.16
C GLY A 131 17.65 -13.12 -8.13
N ILE A 132 18.89 -12.64 -8.34
CA ILE A 132 19.13 -11.47 -9.19
C ILE A 132 18.61 -11.66 -10.63
N ASP A 133 18.73 -12.86 -11.16
CA ASP A 133 18.27 -13.26 -12.51
C ASP A 133 16.95 -14.04 -12.48
N ILE A 134 16.21 -13.97 -11.36
CA ILE A 134 14.94 -14.65 -11.17
C ILE A 134 13.84 -13.63 -10.92
N ALA A 135 12.77 -13.68 -11.71
CA ALA A 135 11.58 -12.88 -11.43
C ALA A 135 10.80 -13.48 -10.24
N GLY A 136 10.87 -12.80 -9.11
CA GLY A 136 10.08 -13.13 -7.91
C GLY A 136 8.62 -12.72 -8.07
N MET A 137 8.33 -11.69 -8.88
CA MET A 137 6.96 -11.26 -9.17
C MET A 137 6.79 -10.79 -10.61
N GLY A 138 5.53 -10.70 -11.01
CA GLY A 138 5.10 -10.16 -12.30
C GLY A 138 3.68 -9.59 -12.26
N GLY A 139 3.06 -9.44 -13.42
CA GLY A 139 1.78 -8.75 -13.62
C GLY A 139 0.61 -9.29 -12.80
N LEU A 140 0.49 -10.62 -12.64
CA LEU A 140 -0.60 -11.22 -11.85
C LEU A 140 -0.53 -10.81 -10.39
N MET A 141 0.65 -10.89 -9.77
CA MET A 141 0.84 -10.51 -8.38
C MET A 141 0.64 -9.00 -8.20
N GLY A 142 1.17 -8.17 -9.12
CA GLY A 142 0.96 -6.73 -9.11
C GLY A 142 -0.52 -6.35 -9.20
N THR A 143 -1.30 -7.05 -10.04
CA THR A 143 -2.75 -6.86 -10.16
C THR A 143 -3.47 -7.19 -8.85
N ALA A 144 -3.13 -8.34 -8.24
CA ALA A 144 -3.73 -8.77 -6.98
C ALA A 144 -3.44 -7.76 -5.85
N MET A 145 -2.19 -7.29 -5.73
CA MET A 145 -1.78 -6.28 -4.75
C MET A 145 -2.46 -4.93 -4.99
N ALA A 146 -2.54 -4.47 -6.24
CA ALA A 146 -3.25 -3.24 -6.61
C ALA A 146 -4.73 -3.30 -6.23
N ALA A 147 -5.40 -4.42 -6.54
CA ALA A 147 -6.81 -4.64 -6.19
C ALA A 147 -7.07 -4.65 -4.67
N ARG A 148 -6.04 -4.94 -3.88
CA ARG A 148 -6.09 -4.93 -2.40
C ARG A 148 -5.54 -3.64 -1.78
N ASN A 149 -5.25 -2.63 -2.61
CA ASN A 149 -4.71 -1.33 -2.21
C ASN A 149 -3.38 -1.42 -1.45
N PHE A 150 -2.49 -2.33 -1.85
CA PHE A 150 -1.10 -2.26 -1.43
C PHE A 150 -0.47 -0.96 -1.93
N SER A 151 0.42 -0.38 -1.14
CA SER A 151 1.14 0.85 -1.53
C SER A 151 2.21 0.58 -2.58
N GLY A 152 2.78 -0.63 -2.62
CA GLY A 152 3.82 -1.00 -3.56
C GLY A 152 4.48 -2.34 -3.21
N ALA A 153 5.57 -2.65 -3.93
CA ALA A 153 6.38 -3.83 -3.66
C ALA A 153 7.88 -3.51 -3.76
N VAL A 154 8.67 -4.23 -2.96
CA VAL A 154 10.15 -4.20 -2.97
C VAL A 154 10.64 -5.63 -3.09
N ILE A 155 11.40 -5.91 -4.15
CA ILE A 155 11.81 -7.27 -4.53
C ILE A 155 13.33 -7.35 -4.53
N ASP A 156 13.89 -8.03 -3.55
CA ASP A 156 15.32 -8.41 -3.55
C ASP A 156 15.49 -9.60 -4.49
N GLY A 157 15.53 -9.27 -5.77
CA GLY A 157 15.51 -10.17 -6.90
C GLY A 157 15.05 -9.45 -8.17
N GLY A 158 14.72 -10.23 -9.21
CA GLY A 158 14.18 -9.72 -10.46
C GLY A 158 12.67 -9.56 -10.44
N VAL A 159 12.16 -8.77 -11.40
CA VAL A 159 10.74 -8.60 -11.71
C VAL A 159 10.49 -8.73 -13.21
N ARG A 160 9.29 -9.14 -13.62
CA ARG A 160 8.86 -9.20 -15.03
C ARG A 160 7.55 -8.45 -15.26
N ASP A 161 7.07 -8.42 -16.50
CA ASP A 161 5.82 -7.75 -16.92
C ASP A 161 5.79 -6.25 -16.60
N THR A 162 6.95 -5.58 -16.65
CA THR A 162 7.13 -4.21 -16.18
C THR A 162 6.28 -3.19 -16.92
N ALA A 163 6.06 -3.36 -18.23
CA ALA A 163 5.17 -2.51 -19.01
C ALA A 163 3.71 -2.59 -18.51
N TYR A 164 3.28 -3.78 -18.09
CA TYR A 164 1.95 -3.94 -17.51
C TYR A 164 1.84 -3.36 -16.10
N LEU A 165 2.86 -3.57 -15.26
CA LEU A 165 2.93 -2.97 -13.92
C LEU A 165 2.88 -1.44 -13.99
N GLN A 166 3.61 -0.84 -14.95
CA GLN A 166 3.55 0.60 -15.21
C GLN A 166 2.17 1.04 -15.69
N LYS A 167 1.53 0.27 -16.60
CA LYS A 167 0.19 0.57 -17.11
C LYS A 167 -0.86 0.60 -16.02
N ILE A 168 -0.80 -0.30 -15.03
CA ILE A 168 -1.73 -0.32 -13.89
C ILE A 168 -1.32 0.62 -12.76
N GLY A 169 -0.17 1.30 -12.87
CA GLY A 169 0.34 2.24 -11.88
C GLY A 169 0.75 1.60 -10.57
N PHE A 170 1.09 0.30 -10.55
CA PHE A 170 1.50 -0.38 -9.31
C PHE A 170 3.00 -0.24 -9.08
N PRO A 171 3.46 0.51 -8.05
CA PRO A 171 4.87 0.78 -7.81
C PRO A 171 5.66 -0.49 -7.42
N VAL A 172 6.80 -0.71 -8.09
CA VAL A 172 7.69 -1.83 -7.77
C VAL A 172 9.13 -1.34 -7.78
N TYR A 173 9.89 -1.71 -6.75
CA TYR A 173 11.35 -1.58 -6.66
C TYR A 173 11.96 -2.96 -6.73
N ALA A 174 13.02 -3.14 -7.51
CA ALA A 174 13.68 -4.42 -7.70
C ALA A 174 15.16 -4.26 -8.00
N LEU A 175 15.94 -5.34 -7.87
CA LEU A 175 17.35 -5.38 -8.26
C LEU A 175 17.53 -5.46 -9.79
N GLY A 176 16.51 -5.88 -10.52
CA GLY A 176 16.58 -5.99 -11.97
C GLY A 176 15.26 -6.37 -12.64
N VAL A 177 15.27 -6.32 -13.96
CA VAL A 177 14.16 -6.76 -14.81
C VAL A 177 14.62 -7.96 -15.62
N VAL A 178 13.94 -9.10 -15.47
CA VAL A 178 14.32 -10.36 -16.11
C VAL A 178 13.07 -11.13 -16.56
N PRO A 179 13.07 -11.81 -17.72
CA PRO A 179 11.91 -12.54 -18.24
C PRO A 179 11.74 -13.94 -17.64
N SER A 180 12.46 -14.27 -16.58
CA SER A 180 12.49 -15.60 -15.96
C SER A 180 11.27 -15.87 -15.05
N THR A 181 11.30 -16.96 -14.31
CA THR A 181 10.27 -17.34 -13.35
C THR A 181 10.87 -18.00 -12.11
N SER A 182 10.24 -17.83 -10.96
CA SER A 182 10.53 -18.57 -9.74
C SER A 182 9.82 -19.94 -9.67
N VAL A 183 8.82 -20.17 -10.53
CA VAL A 183 8.08 -21.44 -10.59
C VAL A 183 9.03 -22.60 -10.93
N SER A 184 8.94 -23.69 -10.22
CA SER A 184 9.78 -24.88 -10.27
C SER A 184 11.24 -24.71 -9.80
N HIS A 185 11.70 -23.48 -9.58
CA HIS A 185 13.08 -23.17 -9.16
C HIS A 185 13.19 -22.70 -7.72
N TYR A 186 12.07 -22.31 -7.12
CA TYR A 186 12.00 -21.76 -5.77
C TYR A 186 10.85 -22.36 -4.97
N ARG A 187 11.02 -22.33 -3.65
CA ARG A 187 9.98 -22.68 -2.69
C ARG A 187 9.76 -21.52 -1.70
N PHE A 188 8.51 -21.33 -1.33
CA PHE A 188 8.14 -20.43 -0.24
C PHE A 188 8.78 -20.89 1.08
N ALA A 189 9.50 -19.97 1.75
CA ALA A 189 10.16 -20.23 3.01
C ALA A 189 9.44 -19.61 4.22
N GLY A 190 8.66 -18.56 4.00
CA GLY A 190 7.86 -17.94 5.07
C GLY A 190 7.33 -16.57 4.67
N ALA A 191 6.28 -16.14 5.37
CA ALA A 191 5.73 -14.80 5.31
C ALA A 191 5.64 -14.19 6.71
N ASN A 192 5.70 -12.85 6.79
CA ASN A 192 5.69 -12.09 8.03
C ASN A 192 6.78 -12.53 9.03
N ILE A 193 7.89 -13.02 8.50
CA ILE A 193 9.12 -13.35 9.24
C ILE A 193 10.15 -12.25 9.03
N PRO A 194 11.13 -12.06 9.95
CA PRO A 194 12.26 -11.18 9.69
C PRO A 194 13.04 -11.64 8.46
N VAL A 195 13.38 -10.69 7.58
CA VAL A 195 14.18 -10.93 6.39
C VAL A 195 15.30 -9.88 6.30
N VAL A 196 16.30 -10.14 5.45
CA VAL A 196 17.30 -9.15 5.08
C VAL A 196 17.10 -8.87 3.59
N CYS A 197 16.59 -7.68 3.24
CA CYS A 197 16.27 -7.26 1.89
C CYS A 197 17.34 -6.27 1.41
N ASP A 198 18.11 -6.64 0.40
CA ASP A 198 19.26 -5.87 -0.13
C ASP A 198 20.16 -5.30 0.99
N GLY A 199 20.50 -6.15 1.96
CA GLY A 199 21.35 -5.84 3.10
C GLY A 199 20.64 -5.16 4.29
N VAL A 200 19.35 -4.82 4.18
CA VAL A 200 18.59 -4.13 5.22
C VAL A 200 17.68 -5.12 5.95
N PRO A 201 17.76 -5.21 7.30
CA PRO A 201 16.79 -5.97 8.08
C PRO A 201 15.38 -5.38 7.96
N VAL A 202 14.40 -6.22 7.68
CA VAL A 202 12.98 -5.86 7.60
C VAL A 202 12.15 -6.84 8.40
N THR A 203 11.34 -6.32 9.29
CA THR A 203 10.36 -7.09 10.06
C THR A 203 8.95 -6.74 9.61
N ALA A 204 8.03 -7.67 9.71
CA ALA A 204 6.62 -7.40 9.39
C ALA A 204 6.10 -6.17 10.16
N ARG A 205 5.40 -5.29 9.44
CA ARG A 205 4.89 -4.00 9.92
C ARG A 205 5.92 -2.89 10.16
N ASP A 206 7.20 -3.07 9.85
CA ASP A 206 8.10 -1.93 9.70
C ASP A 206 7.56 -1.03 8.58
N ILE A 207 7.87 0.26 8.64
CA ILE A 207 7.47 1.19 7.60
C ILE A 207 8.51 1.19 6.49
N VAL A 208 8.05 0.93 5.26
CA VAL A 208 8.87 1.01 4.06
C VAL A 208 8.48 2.28 3.32
N VAL A 209 9.46 3.16 3.10
CA VAL A 209 9.30 4.42 2.39
C VAL A 209 10.19 4.39 1.15
N ALA A 210 9.63 4.77 0.02
CA ALA A 210 10.35 4.73 -1.25
C ALA A 210 9.98 5.91 -2.14
N ASP A 211 10.98 6.47 -2.84
CA ASP A 211 10.84 7.46 -3.91
C ASP A 211 11.96 7.28 -4.96
N ALA A 212 12.19 8.29 -5.83
CA ALA A 212 13.18 8.19 -6.90
C ALA A 212 14.61 7.92 -6.40
N ASP A 213 14.94 8.29 -5.16
CA ASP A 213 16.28 8.12 -4.59
C ASP A 213 16.52 6.70 -4.08
N GLY A 214 15.49 6.00 -3.65
CA GLY A 214 15.60 4.62 -3.19
C GLY A 214 14.56 4.19 -2.17
N VAL A 215 14.96 3.25 -1.30
CA VAL A 215 14.10 2.63 -0.30
C VAL A 215 14.73 2.71 1.08
N VAL A 216 14.00 3.24 2.05
CA VAL A 216 14.37 3.27 3.48
C VAL A 216 13.38 2.43 4.27
N VAL A 217 13.89 1.70 5.25
CA VAL A 217 13.08 0.93 6.20
C VAL A 217 13.15 1.56 7.58
N VAL A 218 12.01 1.87 8.15
CA VAL A 218 11.90 2.45 9.50
C VAL A 218 11.28 1.41 10.43
N PRO A 219 12.03 0.94 11.46
CA PRO A 219 11.48 0.05 12.46
C PRO A 219 10.23 0.63 13.11
N ARG A 220 9.18 -0.17 13.22
CA ARG A 220 7.86 0.30 13.70
C ARG A 220 7.93 1.05 15.02
N ALA A 221 8.79 0.62 15.93
CA ALA A 221 8.96 1.23 17.24
C ALA A 221 9.56 2.65 17.21
N LYS A 222 10.27 3.01 16.13
CA LYS A 222 10.90 4.34 15.95
C LYS A 222 10.12 5.25 15.00
N ALA A 223 9.02 4.76 14.45
CA ALA A 223 8.37 5.41 13.31
C ALA A 223 7.85 6.84 13.62
N ALA A 224 7.33 7.09 14.81
CA ALA A 224 6.85 8.43 15.17
C ALA A 224 7.99 9.43 15.33
N ASP A 225 9.08 9.02 16.01
CA ASP A 225 10.24 9.88 16.26
C ASP A 225 10.99 10.20 14.97
N VAL A 226 11.14 9.19 14.10
CA VAL A 226 11.79 9.35 12.79
C VAL A 226 10.98 10.27 11.90
N LEU A 227 9.64 10.13 11.85
CA LEU A 227 8.80 11.01 11.05
C LEU A 227 8.93 12.46 11.51
N ALA A 228 8.78 12.70 12.81
CA ALA A 228 8.86 14.07 13.35
C ALA A 228 10.19 14.76 13.02
N LEU A 229 11.30 14.03 13.11
CA LEU A 229 12.61 14.55 12.75
C LEU A 229 12.78 14.72 11.22
N ALA A 230 12.27 13.78 10.42
CA ALA A 230 12.31 13.87 8.96
C ALA A 230 11.50 15.08 8.45
N GLU A 231 10.31 15.34 9.01
CA GLU A 231 9.49 16.52 8.69
C GLU A 231 10.22 17.82 9.02
N GLU A 232 10.93 17.87 10.16
CA GLU A 232 11.74 19.04 10.53
C GLU A 232 12.88 19.28 9.54
N MET A 233 13.59 18.21 9.15
CA MET A 233 14.71 18.28 8.19
C MET A 233 14.23 18.70 6.81
N ASP A 234 13.19 18.06 6.30
CA ASP A 234 12.54 18.34 5.02
C ASP A 234 12.08 19.81 4.92
N PHE A 235 11.41 20.30 5.96
CA PHE A 235 10.98 21.69 6.01
C PHE A 235 12.13 22.68 5.99
N LYS A 236 13.22 22.40 6.71
CA LYS A 236 14.42 23.26 6.72
C LYS A 236 15.05 23.29 5.33
N GLU A 237 15.22 22.15 4.70
CA GLU A 237 15.85 22.04 3.38
C GLU A 237 15.04 22.79 2.32
N HIS A 238 13.73 22.57 2.25
CA HIS A 238 12.84 23.28 1.32
C HIS A 238 12.83 24.79 1.55
N SER A 239 12.94 25.23 2.81
CA SER A 239 13.07 26.65 3.15
C SER A 239 14.38 27.25 2.65
N MET A 240 15.45 26.47 2.58
CA MET A 240 16.75 26.90 2.07
C MET A 240 16.75 27.09 0.56
N TYR A 241 16.02 26.30 -0.22
CA TYR A 241 16.01 26.37 -1.67
C TYR A 241 15.63 27.78 -2.17
N ALA A 242 14.51 28.32 -1.71
CA ALA A 242 14.08 29.68 -2.08
C ALA A 242 15.09 30.75 -1.64
N TYR A 243 15.76 30.54 -0.49
CA TYR A 243 16.77 31.47 0.02
C TYR A 243 18.04 31.42 -0.83
N ILE A 244 18.51 30.21 -1.21
CA ILE A 244 19.64 30.00 -2.12
C ILE A 244 19.37 30.64 -3.47
N GLU A 245 18.18 30.42 -4.04
CA GLU A 245 17.78 31.02 -5.33
C GLU A 245 17.83 32.55 -5.29
N LYS A 246 17.40 33.16 -4.20
CA LYS A 246 17.41 34.61 -4.02
C LYS A 246 18.81 35.18 -3.86
N LEU A 247 19.64 34.56 -3.03
CA LEU A 247 20.96 35.08 -2.69
C LEU A 247 22.08 34.57 -3.60
N LYS A 248 21.81 33.50 -4.37
CA LYS A 248 22.82 32.77 -5.16
C LYS A 248 23.99 32.27 -4.31
N SER A 249 23.78 31.99 -3.04
CA SER A 249 24.78 31.55 -2.08
C SER A 249 24.22 30.47 -1.13
N ILE A 250 24.84 29.29 -1.21
CA ILE A 250 24.54 28.19 -0.29
C ILE A 250 25.11 28.48 1.13
N GLU A 251 26.27 29.14 1.21
CA GLU A 251 26.90 29.49 2.49
C GLU A 251 26.01 30.39 3.34
N GLU A 252 25.39 31.40 2.72
CA GLU A 252 24.48 32.30 3.43
C GLU A 252 23.20 31.60 3.89
N ALA A 253 22.70 30.64 3.10
CA ALA A 253 21.56 29.82 3.51
C ALA A 253 21.92 28.93 4.71
N VAL A 254 23.07 28.24 4.66
CA VAL A 254 23.54 27.38 5.76
C VAL A 254 23.81 28.19 7.02
N LYS A 255 24.39 29.40 6.94
CA LYS A 255 24.56 30.28 8.10
C LYS A 255 23.24 30.68 8.74
N LYS A 256 22.20 30.90 7.93
CA LYS A 256 20.88 31.32 8.43
C LYS A 256 20.07 30.19 9.05
N PHE A 257 20.02 29.02 8.41
CA PHE A 257 19.16 27.89 8.79
C PHE A 257 19.87 26.83 9.65
N GLY A 258 21.18 26.94 9.79
CA GLY A 258 22.02 25.96 10.44
C GLY A 258 22.48 24.86 9.47
N ARG A 259 23.38 23.99 9.95
CA ARG A 259 23.85 22.83 9.18
C ARG A 259 22.72 21.82 9.08
N LEU A 260 22.56 21.24 7.89
CA LEU A 260 21.66 20.13 7.66
C LEU A 260 22.03 18.90 8.52
#